data_90b057cb73e16cc69ce9bf4b613a845b
#
_entry.id   90b057cb73e16cc69ce9bf4b613a845b
#
_cell.length_a   1.000
_cell.length_b   1.000
_cell.length_c   1.000
_cell.angle_alpha   90.00
_cell.angle_beta   90.00
_cell.angle_gamma   90.00
#
_symmetry.space_group_name_H-M   'P 1'
#
loop_
_entity.id
_entity.type
_entity.pdbx_description
1 polymer ?
#
loop_
_entity_poly.entity_id
_entity_poly.type
_entity_poly.pdbx_seq_one_letter_code
_entity_poly.pdbx_strand_id
1 'polypeptide(L)'
;MNKQMAMAVLSIIGIASPAAHAQSSVTLYGVADDGLLYVKNDAGKSLMSLSSGNMSGSRFGLKGSEDLGGGLSAIFTIEAGFDINTGASSSTTTMYDRQVFVGLASTRYGTLTLGRQYDPLTDLVQPVQGDNFLGGSFTTPGDVDNANDNTRFSNAVKWTSPNSNGLQMSAMYSFGNVSGATGSGQTYSAAISYQRLPVTLAAGYMHIDNGNAAYSTRETSSADSSSLFGSSVNSYYETARSINIARVGGNYQIGAFTLGGYYSFSDYLPDASSTFSGSEIYQNGSLYGVWQMTPTLQAEIGYDYMKSSGNSSAHYNQGAVAIDYSLSKRTDVYMALAYQRASGQQGGGAPAQAVIGSWDIDSDSSSQGLAVVGLRHRF
;
A
#
# COMPACT_ATOMS: atom_id res chain seq x y z
N MET A 1 4.76 -42.18 -69.06
CA MET A 1 5.11 -40.87 -68.41
C MET A 1 3.86 -40.34 -67.83
N ASN A 2 3.45 -40.82 -66.65
CA ASN A 2 2.21 -40.42 -65.99
C ASN A 2 2.52 -39.96 -64.59
N LYS A 3 2.33 -38.64 -64.36
CA LYS A 3 2.36 -38.06 -63.06
C LYS A 3 1.01 -38.33 -62.39
N GLN A 4 0.99 -39.19 -61.41
CA GLN A 4 -0.17 -39.31 -60.51
C GLN A 4 -0.01 -38.31 -59.38
N MET A 5 -0.88 -37.33 -59.36
CA MET A 5 -1.10 -36.40 -58.28
C MET A 5 -1.81 -37.11 -57.11
N ALA A 6 -1.13 -37.33 -56.02
CA ALA A 6 -1.76 -37.76 -54.78
C ALA A 6 -2.45 -36.57 -54.14
N MET A 7 -3.78 -36.60 -54.13
CA MET A 7 -4.64 -35.64 -53.44
C MET A 7 -4.77 -36.09 -52.00
N ALA A 8 -4.06 -35.42 -51.08
CA ALA A 8 -4.23 -35.60 -49.65
C ALA A 8 -5.54 -34.90 -49.22
N VAL A 9 -6.54 -35.68 -48.90
CA VAL A 9 -7.77 -35.22 -48.28
C VAL A 9 -7.42 -34.87 -46.80
N LEU A 10 -7.25 -33.58 -46.49
CA LEU A 10 -7.13 -33.12 -45.12
C LEU A 10 -8.53 -33.14 -44.50
N SER A 11 -8.80 -34.19 -43.71
CA SER A 11 -10.00 -34.28 -42.89
C SER A 11 -9.91 -33.23 -41.80
N ILE A 12 -10.61 -32.13 -41.96
CA ILE A 12 -10.84 -31.14 -40.90
C ILE A 12 -11.78 -31.80 -39.90
N ILE A 13 -11.23 -32.40 -38.87
CA ILE A 13 -11.99 -32.80 -37.68
C ILE A 13 -12.36 -31.45 -37.03
N GLY A 14 -13.58 -31.03 -37.25
CA GLY A 14 -14.21 -29.94 -36.50
C GLY A 14 -14.29 -30.41 -35.05
N ILE A 15 -13.34 -29.98 -34.25
CA ILE A 15 -13.47 -29.99 -32.80
C ILE A 15 -14.59 -29.00 -32.50
N ALA A 16 -15.81 -29.53 -32.37
CA ALA A 16 -16.89 -28.81 -31.71
C ALA A 16 -16.44 -28.61 -30.26
N SER A 17 -15.70 -27.54 -30.02
CA SER A 17 -15.50 -27.06 -28.66
C SER A 17 -16.91 -26.88 -28.06
N PRO A 18 -17.26 -27.57 -26.97
CA PRO A 18 -18.45 -27.20 -26.24
C PRO A 18 -18.29 -25.70 -25.97
N ALA A 19 -19.28 -24.90 -26.36
CA ALA A 19 -19.32 -23.50 -25.99
C ALA A 19 -19.36 -23.50 -24.44
N ALA A 20 -18.19 -23.48 -23.83
CA ALA A 20 -18.05 -23.16 -22.43
C ALA A 20 -18.67 -21.79 -22.34
N HIS A 21 -19.84 -21.69 -21.71
CA HIS A 21 -20.39 -20.41 -21.31
C HIS A 21 -19.45 -19.88 -20.22
N ALA A 22 -18.35 -19.29 -20.67
CA ALA A 22 -17.43 -18.56 -19.81
C ALA A 22 -18.27 -17.47 -19.17
N GLN A 23 -18.56 -17.61 -17.87
CA GLN A 23 -19.28 -16.61 -17.13
C GLN A 23 -18.34 -15.46 -16.86
N SER A 24 -18.21 -14.55 -17.84
CA SER A 24 -17.46 -13.33 -17.72
C SER A 24 -18.21 -12.38 -16.80
N SER A 25 -17.55 -11.87 -15.78
CA SER A 25 -18.11 -10.87 -14.90
C SER A 25 -17.22 -9.63 -14.91
N VAL A 26 -17.85 -8.46 -15.01
CA VAL A 26 -17.21 -7.17 -14.77
C VAL A 26 -17.97 -6.49 -13.66
N THR A 27 -17.23 -6.08 -12.63
CA THR A 27 -17.80 -5.41 -11.45
C THR A 27 -17.22 -4.01 -11.34
N LEU A 28 -18.08 -3.02 -11.29
CA LEU A 28 -17.73 -1.69 -10.81
C LEU A 28 -17.66 -1.72 -9.29
N TYR A 29 -16.62 -1.17 -8.71
CA TYR A 29 -16.46 -1.04 -7.27
C TYR A 29 -15.77 0.26 -6.91
N GLY A 30 -15.89 0.65 -5.64
CA GLY A 30 -15.17 1.83 -5.16
C GLY A 30 -15.44 2.15 -3.71
N VAL A 31 -14.80 3.22 -3.28
CA VAL A 31 -14.93 3.83 -1.96
C VAL A 31 -15.02 5.34 -2.15
N ALA A 32 -16.01 5.94 -1.53
CA ALA A 32 -16.11 7.37 -1.32
C ALA A 32 -16.00 7.60 0.19
N ASP A 33 -14.94 8.26 0.61
CA ASP A 33 -14.61 8.54 2.02
C ASP A 33 -14.27 10.01 2.15
N ASP A 34 -15.04 10.74 2.95
CA ASP A 34 -14.88 12.17 3.17
C ASP A 34 -15.19 12.55 4.60
N GLY A 35 -14.54 13.61 5.11
CA GLY A 35 -14.74 14.04 6.47
C GLY A 35 -14.32 15.48 6.74
N LEU A 36 -14.86 16.02 7.82
CA LEU A 36 -14.42 17.29 8.39
C LEU A 36 -13.16 17.03 9.21
N LEU A 37 -12.05 17.59 8.76
CA LEU A 37 -10.73 17.50 9.37
C LEU A 37 -10.41 18.77 10.14
N TYR A 38 -9.91 18.62 11.35
CA TYR A 38 -9.26 19.67 12.11
C TYR A 38 -7.83 19.24 12.44
N VAL A 39 -6.86 20.08 12.08
CA VAL A 39 -5.45 19.91 12.45
C VAL A 39 -5.04 21.08 13.33
N LYS A 40 -4.57 20.77 14.54
CA LYS A 40 -3.87 21.70 15.37
C LYS A 40 -2.39 21.66 14.98
N ASN A 41 -1.91 22.77 14.49
CA ASN A 41 -0.53 22.95 14.06
C ASN A 41 -0.24 22.37 12.66
N ASP A 42 -0.76 23.05 11.67
CA ASP A 42 -0.38 22.99 10.26
C ASP A 42 0.49 24.22 10.00
N ALA A 43 1.80 24.04 9.83
CA ALA A 43 2.78 25.15 9.71
C ALA A 43 2.56 26.25 10.77
N GLY A 44 2.41 25.83 12.03
CA GLY A 44 2.20 26.76 13.16
C GLY A 44 0.78 27.30 13.31
N LYS A 45 -0.18 26.93 12.45
CA LYS A 45 -1.58 27.40 12.46
C LYS A 45 -2.54 26.25 12.69
N SER A 46 -3.82 26.53 12.86
CA SER A 46 -4.86 25.50 12.84
C SER A 46 -5.52 25.48 11.45
N LEU A 47 -5.76 24.27 10.95
CA LEU A 47 -6.47 24.01 9.71
C LEU A 47 -7.84 23.39 10.03
N MET A 48 -8.87 23.83 9.33
CA MET A 48 -10.16 23.15 9.25
C MET A 48 -10.54 23.01 7.77
N SER A 49 -10.77 21.80 7.31
CA SER A 49 -11.05 21.51 5.90
C SER A 49 -11.91 20.27 5.76
N LEU A 50 -12.48 20.05 4.57
CA LEU A 50 -12.91 18.74 4.16
C LEU A 50 -11.68 17.95 3.69
N SER A 51 -11.65 16.65 3.96
CA SER A 51 -10.53 15.77 3.64
C SER A 51 -11.05 14.44 3.09
N SER A 52 -10.54 14.08 1.93
CA SER A 52 -10.93 12.87 1.22
C SER A 52 -10.02 11.69 1.57
N GLY A 53 -10.61 10.51 1.78
CA GLY A 53 -9.83 9.28 1.92
C GLY A 53 -9.23 9.03 3.31
N ASN A 54 -9.83 9.55 4.36
CA ASN A 54 -9.29 9.54 5.73
C ASN A 54 -9.09 8.14 6.32
N MET A 55 -10.10 7.27 6.19
CA MET A 55 -10.04 5.87 6.64
C MET A 55 -9.71 4.92 5.50
N SER A 56 -10.02 5.32 4.26
CA SER A 56 -9.73 4.50 3.07
C SER A 56 -9.69 5.40 1.85
N GLY A 57 -8.57 5.50 1.17
CA GLY A 57 -8.42 6.36 -0.01
C GLY A 57 -9.59 6.25 -0.99
N SER A 58 -10.22 7.39 -1.31
CA SER A 58 -11.34 7.47 -2.23
C SER A 58 -10.91 7.00 -3.62
N ARG A 59 -11.65 6.05 -4.20
CA ARG A 59 -11.29 5.37 -5.44
C ARG A 59 -12.46 4.76 -6.13
N PHE A 60 -12.33 4.54 -7.43
CA PHE A 60 -13.23 3.69 -8.20
C PHE A 60 -12.45 2.79 -9.13
N GLY A 61 -13.02 1.65 -9.48
CA GLY A 61 -12.36 0.69 -10.35
C GLY A 61 -13.32 -0.28 -11.01
N LEU A 62 -12.78 -0.95 -12.01
CA LEU A 62 -13.39 -2.08 -12.68
C LEU A 62 -12.50 -3.30 -12.44
N LYS A 63 -13.10 -4.41 -12.06
CA LYS A 63 -12.44 -5.70 -12.01
C LYS A 63 -13.25 -6.73 -12.80
N GLY A 64 -12.56 -7.58 -13.53
CA GLY A 64 -13.22 -8.61 -14.31
C GLY A 64 -12.55 -9.96 -14.16
N SER A 65 -13.35 -10.98 -14.39
CA SER A 65 -12.90 -12.37 -14.43
C SER A 65 -13.61 -13.10 -15.54
N GLU A 66 -12.86 -13.88 -16.33
CA GLU A 66 -13.34 -14.78 -17.35
C GLU A 66 -12.87 -16.20 -17.01
N ASP A 67 -13.79 -17.13 -16.87
CA ASP A 67 -13.46 -18.54 -16.62
C ASP A 67 -12.96 -19.19 -17.92
N LEU A 68 -11.72 -19.66 -17.89
CA LEU A 68 -11.08 -20.35 -19.02
C LEU A 68 -11.22 -21.88 -18.92
N GLY A 69 -11.91 -22.37 -17.89
CA GLY A 69 -12.06 -23.79 -17.61
C GLY A 69 -10.90 -24.39 -16.81
N GLY A 70 -11.13 -25.59 -16.27
CA GLY A 70 -10.10 -26.32 -15.52
C GLY A 70 -9.60 -25.64 -14.24
N GLY A 71 -10.34 -24.68 -13.68
CA GLY A 71 -9.93 -23.89 -12.52
C GLY A 71 -8.93 -22.77 -12.86
N LEU A 72 -8.87 -22.37 -14.13
CA LEU A 72 -8.09 -21.24 -14.63
C LEU A 72 -9.03 -20.11 -15.04
N SER A 73 -8.68 -18.86 -14.69
CA SER A 73 -9.40 -17.67 -15.10
C SER A 73 -8.45 -16.59 -15.57
N ALA A 74 -8.85 -15.81 -16.58
CA ALA A 74 -8.23 -14.54 -16.89
C ALA A 74 -8.86 -13.45 -16.02
N ILE A 75 -8.02 -12.56 -15.49
CA ILE A 75 -8.46 -11.48 -14.60
C ILE A 75 -7.87 -10.14 -15.02
N PHE A 76 -8.56 -9.08 -14.71
CA PHE A 76 -8.01 -7.72 -14.79
C PHE A 76 -8.54 -6.84 -13.66
N THR A 77 -7.79 -5.80 -13.34
CA THR A 77 -8.22 -4.70 -12.46
C THR A 77 -7.74 -3.39 -13.05
N ILE A 78 -8.59 -2.37 -12.99
CA ILE A 78 -8.29 -0.98 -13.35
C ILE A 78 -8.85 -0.14 -12.21
N GLU A 79 -8.01 0.64 -11.50
CA GLU A 79 -8.40 1.42 -10.34
C GLU A 79 -7.73 2.78 -10.33
N ALA A 80 -8.51 3.84 -10.13
CA ALA A 80 -8.06 5.22 -10.01
C ALA A 80 -8.49 5.81 -8.67
N GLY A 81 -7.61 6.58 -8.06
CA GLY A 81 -7.90 7.41 -6.91
C GLY A 81 -8.47 8.78 -7.32
N PHE A 82 -9.26 9.37 -6.44
CA PHE A 82 -9.79 10.72 -6.64
C PHE A 82 -9.96 11.45 -5.31
N ASP A 83 -9.94 12.77 -5.38
CA ASP A 83 -10.32 13.65 -4.28
C ASP A 83 -11.81 14.00 -4.44
N ILE A 84 -12.62 13.64 -3.44
CA ILE A 84 -14.06 13.83 -3.50
C ILE A 84 -14.47 15.30 -3.38
N ASN A 85 -13.64 16.14 -2.74
CA ASN A 85 -13.92 17.54 -2.48
C ASN A 85 -13.71 18.41 -3.70
N THR A 86 -12.75 18.02 -4.56
CA THR A 86 -12.34 18.80 -5.74
C THR A 86 -12.74 18.14 -7.06
N GLY A 87 -13.00 16.83 -7.03
CA GLY A 87 -13.18 16.01 -8.23
C GLY A 87 -11.88 15.74 -8.99
N ALA A 88 -10.73 16.11 -8.44
CA ALA A 88 -9.43 15.87 -9.04
C ALA A 88 -9.05 14.38 -8.95
N SER A 89 -8.25 13.89 -9.93
CA SER A 89 -7.55 12.62 -9.81
C SER A 89 -6.50 12.70 -8.71
N SER A 90 -6.25 11.63 -7.97
CA SER A 90 -5.17 11.56 -6.97
C SER A 90 -3.78 11.74 -7.58
N SER A 91 -3.64 11.50 -8.89
CA SER A 91 -2.41 11.75 -9.64
C SER A 91 -2.68 12.67 -10.82
N THR A 92 -1.78 13.62 -11.07
CA THR A 92 -1.84 14.51 -12.23
C THR A 92 -1.18 13.90 -13.48
N THR A 93 -0.39 12.86 -13.32
CA THR A 93 0.40 12.24 -14.39
C THR A 93 -0.06 10.83 -14.76
N THR A 94 -0.78 10.15 -13.88
CA THR A 94 -1.15 8.74 -14.04
C THR A 94 -2.65 8.55 -13.88
N MET A 95 -3.35 8.22 -14.97
CA MET A 95 -4.82 8.05 -14.96
C MET A 95 -5.29 6.94 -14.01
N TYR A 96 -4.60 5.81 -14.00
CA TYR A 96 -4.86 4.68 -13.09
C TYR A 96 -3.70 4.58 -12.09
N ASP A 97 -3.66 5.54 -11.18
CA ASP A 97 -2.57 5.72 -10.23
C ASP A 97 -2.47 4.59 -9.19
N ARG A 98 -3.58 3.90 -8.91
CA ARG A 98 -3.63 2.83 -7.93
C ARG A 98 -3.23 1.49 -8.53
N GLN A 99 -4.08 0.90 -9.38
CA GLN A 99 -3.79 -0.40 -9.98
C GLN A 99 -4.28 -0.45 -11.43
N VAL A 100 -3.49 -1.06 -12.29
CA VAL A 100 -3.90 -1.48 -13.63
C VAL A 100 -3.08 -2.70 -14.04
N PHE A 101 -3.72 -3.86 -14.03
CA PHE A 101 -3.06 -5.12 -14.36
C PHE A 101 -4.00 -6.11 -15.05
N VAL A 102 -3.40 -7.06 -15.74
CA VAL A 102 -4.04 -8.28 -16.27
C VAL A 102 -3.33 -9.50 -15.67
N GLY A 103 -4.01 -10.62 -15.55
CA GLY A 103 -3.40 -11.81 -14.99
C GLY A 103 -4.15 -13.08 -15.25
N LEU A 104 -3.55 -14.17 -14.79
CA LEU A 104 -4.13 -15.51 -14.77
C LEU A 104 -4.25 -15.98 -13.33
N ALA A 105 -5.43 -16.40 -12.92
CA ALA A 105 -5.71 -16.98 -11.62
C ALA A 105 -5.98 -18.47 -11.76
N SER A 106 -5.27 -19.28 -11.00
CA SER A 106 -5.45 -20.72 -10.94
C SER A 106 -5.73 -21.18 -9.52
N THR A 107 -6.74 -21.99 -9.33
CA THR A 107 -7.06 -22.58 -8.02
C THR A 107 -5.94 -23.45 -7.47
N ARG A 108 -5.10 -24.01 -8.34
CA ARG A 108 -4.00 -24.90 -7.97
C ARG A 108 -2.65 -24.19 -7.85
N TYR A 109 -2.37 -23.22 -8.74
CA TYR A 109 -1.03 -22.64 -8.86
C TYR A 109 -0.95 -21.21 -8.36
N GLY A 110 -2.08 -20.61 -7.96
CA GLY A 110 -2.16 -19.23 -7.53
C GLY A 110 -2.39 -18.26 -8.68
N THR A 111 -2.10 -16.99 -8.43
CA THR A 111 -2.40 -15.90 -9.35
C THR A 111 -1.12 -15.24 -9.82
N LEU A 112 -0.96 -15.06 -11.13
CA LEU A 112 0.12 -14.30 -11.75
C LEU A 112 -0.48 -13.05 -12.40
N THR A 113 0.03 -11.87 -12.05
CA THR A 113 -0.44 -10.58 -12.57
C THR A 113 0.70 -9.76 -13.16
N LEU A 114 0.40 -8.97 -14.19
CA LEU A 114 1.33 -8.12 -14.94
C LEU A 114 0.74 -6.70 -15.02
N GLY A 115 1.49 -5.70 -14.59
CA GLY A 115 1.08 -4.29 -14.65
C GLY A 115 1.44 -3.48 -13.40
N ARG A 116 0.76 -2.35 -13.21
CA ARG A 116 0.92 -1.51 -12.01
C ARG A 116 0.04 -2.05 -10.90
N GLN A 117 0.62 -2.25 -9.72
CA GLN A 117 -0.07 -2.90 -8.61
C GLN A 117 0.59 -2.63 -7.26
N TYR A 118 -0.09 -3.00 -6.18
CA TYR A 118 0.46 -3.01 -4.83
C TYR A 118 1.52 -4.10 -4.67
N ASP A 119 2.45 -3.86 -3.75
CA ASP A 119 3.47 -4.81 -3.37
C ASP A 119 2.93 -5.91 -2.43
N PRO A 120 3.63 -7.05 -2.31
CA PRO A 120 3.26 -8.14 -1.40
C PRO A 120 3.12 -7.76 0.07
N LEU A 121 3.84 -6.72 0.57
CA LEU A 121 3.74 -6.29 1.96
C LEU A 121 2.41 -5.57 2.19
N THR A 122 1.95 -4.77 1.23
CA THR A 122 0.62 -4.17 1.25
C THR A 122 -0.47 -5.24 1.22
N ASP A 123 -0.35 -6.25 0.35
CA ASP A 123 -1.38 -7.28 0.23
C ASP A 123 -1.47 -8.18 1.47
N LEU A 124 -0.33 -8.52 2.11
CA LEU A 124 -0.28 -9.57 3.12
C LEU A 124 0.10 -9.08 4.53
N VAL A 125 0.83 -7.96 4.68
CA VAL A 125 1.25 -7.46 5.99
C VAL A 125 0.36 -6.32 6.49
N GLN A 126 -0.08 -5.40 5.63
CA GLN A 126 -0.98 -4.31 6.04
C GLN A 126 -2.26 -4.79 6.75
N PRO A 127 -2.90 -5.92 6.40
CA PRO A 127 -4.09 -6.40 7.12
C PRO A 127 -3.89 -6.68 8.62
N VAL A 128 -2.63 -6.79 9.11
CA VAL A 128 -2.32 -6.99 10.53
C VAL A 128 -1.76 -5.74 11.20
N GLN A 129 -1.81 -4.59 10.54
CA GLN A 129 -1.37 -3.30 11.08
C GLN A 129 -2.54 -2.52 11.69
N GLY A 130 -2.21 -1.56 12.55
CA GLY A 130 -3.22 -0.73 13.19
C GLY A 130 -3.92 0.25 12.25
N ASP A 131 -3.25 0.70 11.19
CA ASP A 131 -3.82 1.56 10.15
C ASP A 131 -4.99 0.92 9.39
N ASN A 132 -5.03 -0.40 9.32
CA ASN A 132 -6.19 -1.13 8.77
C ASN A 132 -7.50 -0.85 9.53
N PHE A 133 -7.41 -0.37 10.77
CA PHE A 133 -8.54 -0.03 11.64
C PHE A 133 -8.65 1.49 11.87
N LEU A 134 -7.54 2.14 12.19
CA LEU A 134 -7.45 3.55 12.57
C LEU A 134 -7.22 4.52 11.39
N GLY A 135 -7.12 3.96 10.17
CA GLY A 135 -6.86 4.73 8.95
C GLY A 135 -5.53 5.47 8.94
N GLY A 136 -5.39 6.46 8.06
CA GLY A 136 -4.19 7.26 7.89
C GLY A 136 -3.69 7.96 9.16
N SER A 137 -4.54 8.08 10.19
CA SER A 137 -4.18 8.68 11.48
C SER A 137 -3.23 7.81 12.33
N PHE A 138 -3.00 6.55 11.94
CA PHE A 138 -2.21 5.61 12.72
C PHE A 138 -1.17 4.84 11.88
N THR A 139 -0.79 5.36 10.74
CA THR A 139 0.33 4.81 9.97
C THR A 139 1.66 5.26 10.56
N THR A 140 2.73 4.60 10.14
CA THR A 140 4.11 5.01 10.43
C THR A 140 4.30 6.47 10.02
N PRO A 141 4.84 7.34 10.90
CA PRO A 141 5.08 8.75 10.58
C PRO A 141 5.85 8.94 9.27
N GLY A 142 5.26 9.72 8.35
CA GLY A 142 5.84 9.98 7.03
C GLY A 142 5.88 8.79 6.10
N ASP A 143 5.16 7.71 6.41
CA ASP A 143 5.08 6.47 5.62
C ASP A 143 6.45 5.94 5.15
N VAL A 144 7.47 6.06 6.01
CA VAL A 144 8.87 5.73 5.69
C VAL A 144 9.09 4.25 5.32
N ASP A 145 8.12 3.41 5.52
CA ASP A 145 8.13 1.97 5.26
C ASP A 145 7.04 1.53 4.27
N ASN A 146 6.37 2.48 3.60
CA ASN A 146 5.22 2.25 2.72
C ASN A 146 4.10 1.43 3.39
N ALA A 147 3.89 1.64 4.70
CA ALA A 147 2.87 0.91 5.45
C ALA A 147 1.45 1.28 5.00
N ASN A 148 1.23 2.54 4.61
CA ASN A 148 -0.05 3.07 4.12
C ASN A 148 -0.25 2.91 2.61
N ASP A 149 0.55 2.09 1.95
CA ASP A 149 0.41 1.81 0.51
C ASP A 149 0.48 3.05 -0.41
N ASN A 150 1.13 4.12 0.00
CA ASN A 150 1.22 5.35 -0.80
C ASN A 150 1.93 5.11 -2.13
N THR A 151 2.92 4.22 -2.16
CA THR A 151 3.67 3.86 -3.36
C THR A 151 3.14 2.58 -3.98
N ARG A 152 2.84 2.62 -5.27
CA ARG A 152 2.51 1.46 -6.13
C ARG A 152 3.61 1.27 -7.16
N PHE A 153 3.78 0.03 -7.60
CA PHE A 153 4.90 -0.35 -8.45
C PHE A 153 4.44 -0.61 -9.87
N SER A 154 5.04 0.11 -10.82
CA SER A 154 4.80 -0.05 -12.25
C SER A 154 5.68 -1.15 -12.85
N ASN A 155 5.31 -1.67 -14.02
CA ASN A 155 6.08 -2.69 -14.74
C ASN A 155 6.33 -3.95 -13.90
N ALA A 156 5.37 -4.31 -13.07
CA ALA A 156 5.48 -5.39 -12.09
C ALA A 156 4.96 -6.72 -12.64
N VAL A 157 5.66 -7.78 -12.26
CA VAL A 157 5.20 -9.17 -12.31
C VAL A 157 5.04 -9.64 -10.88
N LYS A 158 3.83 -10.06 -10.49
CA LYS A 158 3.53 -10.52 -9.13
C LYS A 158 2.87 -11.88 -9.17
N TRP A 159 3.35 -12.79 -8.34
CA TRP A 159 2.73 -14.08 -8.09
C TRP A 159 2.23 -14.13 -6.64
N THR A 160 1.00 -14.65 -6.46
CA THR A 160 0.40 -14.89 -5.16
C THR A 160 -0.06 -16.35 -5.10
N SER A 161 0.36 -17.09 -4.08
CA SER A 161 0.01 -18.49 -3.89
C SER A 161 -1.48 -18.68 -3.63
N PRO A 162 -2.03 -19.87 -3.85
CA PRO A 162 -3.29 -20.24 -3.23
C PRO A 162 -3.17 -20.15 -1.71
N ASN A 163 -4.29 -19.87 -1.03
CA ASN A 163 -4.33 -19.98 0.42
C ASN A 163 -4.39 -21.48 0.79
N SER A 164 -3.39 -21.94 1.51
CA SER A 164 -3.29 -23.34 1.98
C SER A 164 -3.37 -23.37 3.50
N ASN A 165 -4.52 -23.76 4.05
CA ASN A 165 -4.76 -23.85 5.50
C ASN A 165 -4.41 -22.55 6.26
N GLY A 166 -4.69 -21.41 5.67
CA GLY A 166 -4.39 -20.09 6.23
C GLY A 166 -3.03 -19.52 5.83
N LEU A 167 -2.15 -20.31 5.23
CA LEU A 167 -0.85 -19.84 4.74
C LEU A 167 -0.99 -19.29 3.32
N GLN A 168 -0.49 -18.09 3.09
CA GLN A 168 -0.39 -17.45 1.78
C GLN A 168 0.96 -16.76 1.61
N MET A 169 1.50 -16.79 0.40
CA MET A 169 2.75 -16.14 0.02
C MET A 169 2.54 -15.30 -1.23
N SER A 170 3.32 -14.23 -1.34
CA SER A 170 3.36 -13.41 -2.55
C SER A 170 4.79 -12.97 -2.82
N ALA A 171 5.14 -12.85 -4.10
CA ALA A 171 6.43 -12.32 -4.55
C ALA A 171 6.23 -11.45 -5.79
N MET A 172 6.98 -10.37 -5.87
CA MET A 172 6.90 -9.38 -6.95
C MET A 172 8.29 -8.97 -7.42
N TYR A 173 8.41 -8.75 -8.71
CA TYR A 173 9.53 -8.05 -9.32
C TYR A 173 9.01 -6.97 -10.27
N SER A 174 9.56 -5.78 -10.18
CA SER A 174 9.21 -4.64 -11.03
C SER A 174 10.45 -4.13 -11.75
N PHE A 175 10.31 -3.93 -13.05
CA PHE A 175 11.40 -3.47 -13.92
C PHE A 175 11.50 -1.95 -13.89
N GLY A 176 12.72 -1.41 -13.79
CA GLY A 176 12.97 0.02 -13.90
C GLY A 176 12.95 0.55 -15.35
N ASN A 177 12.85 -0.35 -16.35
CA ASN A 177 12.78 -0.02 -17.79
C ASN A 177 13.94 0.83 -18.31
N VAL A 178 15.14 0.66 -17.77
CA VAL A 178 16.34 1.36 -18.21
C VAL A 178 17.06 0.55 -19.26
N SER A 179 17.17 1.04 -20.49
CA SER A 179 17.87 0.40 -21.59
C SER A 179 19.37 0.24 -21.27
N GLY A 180 19.88 -0.98 -21.42
CA GLY A 180 21.28 -1.32 -21.13
C GLY A 180 21.63 -1.45 -19.64
N ALA A 181 20.65 -1.25 -18.74
CA ALA A 181 20.83 -1.35 -17.29
C ALA A 181 19.60 -2.03 -16.65
N THR A 182 19.38 -3.29 -16.94
CA THR A 182 18.18 -4.05 -16.56
C THR A 182 17.88 -4.03 -15.05
N GLY A 183 18.92 -3.97 -14.21
CA GLY A 183 18.76 -3.89 -12.76
C GLY A 183 18.59 -2.48 -12.20
N SER A 184 18.61 -1.43 -13.03
CA SER A 184 18.45 -0.04 -12.57
C SER A 184 16.97 0.30 -12.40
N GLY A 185 16.61 0.89 -11.26
CA GLY A 185 15.23 1.28 -10.94
C GLY A 185 14.28 0.12 -10.66
N GLN A 186 14.82 -1.07 -10.41
CA GLN A 186 14.03 -2.26 -10.08
C GLN A 186 13.45 -2.19 -8.66
N THR A 187 12.39 -2.94 -8.45
CA THR A 187 11.90 -3.26 -7.10
C THR A 187 11.65 -4.76 -7.03
N TYR A 188 12.01 -5.38 -5.92
CA TYR A 188 11.59 -6.74 -5.62
C TYR A 188 11.13 -6.87 -4.19
N SER A 189 10.13 -7.70 -3.99
CA SER A 189 9.51 -7.89 -2.68
C SER A 189 8.90 -9.27 -2.54
N ALA A 190 8.79 -9.72 -1.30
CA ALA A 190 8.09 -10.95 -0.95
C ALA A 190 7.46 -10.83 0.43
N ALA A 191 6.31 -11.45 0.60
CA ALA A 191 5.64 -11.53 1.88
C ALA A 191 4.97 -12.89 2.10
N ILE A 192 4.74 -13.19 3.36
CA ILE A 192 4.05 -14.37 3.83
C ILE A 192 3.05 -13.98 4.91
N SER A 193 1.85 -14.54 4.87
CA SER A 193 0.86 -14.40 5.92
C SER A 193 0.33 -15.77 6.36
N TYR A 194 0.00 -15.87 7.63
CA TYR A 194 -0.69 -17.02 8.21
C TYR A 194 -1.91 -16.51 8.98
N GLN A 195 -3.09 -16.89 8.51
CA GLN A 195 -4.36 -16.49 9.09
C GLN A 195 -5.16 -17.73 9.49
N ARG A 196 -5.18 -18.01 10.79
CA ARG A 196 -6.02 -19.05 11.34
C ARG A 196 -6.48 -18.60 12.73
N LEU A 197 -7.73 -18.21 12.81
CA LEU A 197 -8.31 -17.69 14.06
C LEU A 197 -7.96 -18.59 15.25
N PRO A 198 -7.59 -18.00 16.40
CA PRO A 198 -7.62 -16.57 16.71
C PRO A 198 -6.36 -15.77 16.27
N VAL A 199 -5.42 -16.37 15.57
CA VAL A 199 -4.10 -15.79 15.23
C VAL A 199 -4.04 -15.38 13.78
N THR A 200 -3.50 -14.17 13.52
CA THR A 200 -3.02 -13.75 12.21
C THR A 200 -1.59 -13.23 12.35
N LEU A 201 -0.68 -13.70 11.54
CA LEU A 201 0.73 -13.29 11.50
C LEU A 201 1.11 -12.97 10.06
N ALA A 202 1.97 -11.98 9.86
CA ALA A 202 2.51 -11.67 8.54
C ALA A 202 3.90 -11.06 8.64
N ALA A 203 4.72 -11.30 7.60
CA ALA A 203 6.04 -10.70 7.46
C ALA A 203 6.37 -10.52 5.98
N GLY A 204 7.19 -9.53 5.67
CA GLY A 204 7.62 -9.27 4.31
C GLY A 204 8.90 -8.45 4.26
N TYR A 205 9.52 -8.49 3.08
CA TYR A 205 10.69 -7.70 2.74
C TYR A 205 10.54 -7.11 1.35
N MET A 206 11.01 -5.88 1.19
CA MET A 206 11.03 -5.15 -0.07
C MET A 206 12.36 -4.41 -0.24
N HIS A 207 12.89 -4.47 -1.45
CA HIS A 207 13.98 -3.62 -1.91
C HIS A 207 13.48 -2.75 -3.05
N ILE A 208 13.71 -1.46 -2.93
CA ILE A 208 13.40 -0.46 -3.95
C ILE A 208 14.72 0.14 -4.41
N ASP A 209 15.10 -0.05 -5.67
CA ASP A 209 16.17 0.68 -6.29
C ASP A 209 15.63 2.00 -6.84
N ASN A 210 16.07 3.09 -6.26
CA ASN A 210 15.64 4.44 -6.61
C ASN A 210 16.31 4.99 -7.88
N GLY A 211 16.71 4.09 -8.77
CA GLY A 211 17.38 4.38 -10.02
C GLY A 211 18.91 4.49 -9.89
N ASN A 212 19.59 4.47 -11.02
CA ASN A 212 21.03 4.63 -11.11
C ASN A 212 21.35 6.00 -11.70
N ALA A 213 22.00 6.86 -10.93
CA ALA A 213 22.36 8.22 -11.33
C ALA A 213 23.31 8.28 -12.55
N ALA A 214 23.99 7.18 -12.89
CA ALA A 214 24.84 7.12 -14.08
C ALA A 214 24.04 6.98 -15.39
N TYR A 215 22.80 6.47 -15.34
CA TYR A 215 21.97 6.19 -16.52
C TYR A 215 20.73 7.07 -16.59
N SER A 216 20.28 7.59 -15.48
CA SER A 216 19.08 8.40 -15.41
C SER A 216 19.10 9.30 -14.20
N THR A 217 18.23 10.28 -14.20
CA THR A 217 17.75 10.86 -12.97
C THR A 217 17.08 9.75 -12.14
N ARG A 218 17.05 9.87 -10.83
CA ARG A 218 16.37 8.89 -9.95
C ARG A 218 14.86 8.76 -10.21
N GLU A 219 14.36 9.42 -11.23
CA GLU A 219 12.98 9.37 -11.71
C GLU A 219 12.60 8.10 -12.45
N THR A 220 13.56 7.23 -12.82
CA THR A 220 13.29 5.99 -13.55
C THR A 220 13.12 4.75 -12.68
N SER A 221 12.78 4.93 -11.42
CA SER A 221 12.39 3.82 -10.56
C SER A 221 11.03 3.24 -10.99
N SER A 222 10.80 1.95 -10.74
CA SER A 222 9.48 1.33 -10.84
C SER A 222 8.50 1.88 -9.79
N ALA A 223 9.02 2.43 -8.71
CA ALA A 223 8.29 3.14 -7.66
C ALA A 223 8.11 4.63 -8.03
N ASP A 224 7.03 5.23 -7.54
CA ASP A 224 6.82 6.67 -7.63
C ASP A 224 7.61 7.38 -6.52
N SER A 225 8.66 8.10 -6.89
CA SER A 225 9.52 8.80 -5.93
C SER A 225 8.79 9.90 -5.17
N SER A 226 7.81 10.56 -5.76
CA SER A 226 7.03 11.59 -5.09
C SER A 226 6.18 11.03 -3.96
N SER A 227 5.70 9.78 -4.11
CA SER A 227 4.97 9.10 -3.04
C SER A 227 5.88 8.55 -1.95
N LEU A 228 7.12 8.14 -2.29
CA LEU A 228 8.08 7.63 -1.31
C LEU A 228 8.67 8.71 -0.38
N PHE A 229 8.76 9.96 -0.85
CA PHE A 229 9.47 11.04 -0.17
C PHE A 229 8.58 12.28 0.03
N GLY A 230 7.25 12.08 0.10
CA GLY A 230 6.28 13.17 0.23
C GLY A 230 6.28 13.88 1.59
N SER A 231 6.81 13.24 2.63
CA SER A 231 6.81 13.77 3.99
C SER A 231 8.11 14.48 4.35
N SER A 232 8.04 15.51 5.18
CA SER A 232 9.21 16.16 5.77
C SER A 232 10.06 15.22 6.64
N VAL A 233 9.51 14.08 7.06
CA VAL A 233 10.24 13.04 7.80
C VAL A 233 11.34 12.43 6.96
N ASN A 234 11.12 12.19 5.67
CA ASN A 234 12.04 11.46 4.80
C ASN A 234 12.41 12.18 3.49
N SER A 235 11.82 13.33 3.18
CA SER A 235 12.09 14.08 1.93
C SER A 235 13.55 14.46 1.74
N TYR A 236 14.32 14.66 2.83
CA TYR A 236 15.75 14.91 2.76
C TYR A 236 16.53 13.78 2.08
N TYR A 237 15.98 12.57 2.11
CA TYR A 237 16.60 11.36 1.58
C TYR A 237 16.09 10.95 0.19
N GLU A 238 15.42 11.85 -0.53
CA GLU A 238 14.92 11.60 -1.90
C GLU A 238 16.01 11.16 -2.90
N THR A 239 17.28 11.53 -2.60
CA THR A 239 18.44 11.14 -3.37
C THR A 239 19.05 9.79 -2.92
N ALA A 240 18.37 9.01 -2.08
CA ALA A 240 18.80 7.66 -1.75
C ALA A 240 18.96 6.79 -3.01
N ARG A 241 20.02 5.98 -3.06
CA ARG A 241 20.19 5.00 -4.14
C ARG A 241 19.13 3.93 -4.08
N SER A 242 18.89 3.41 -2.89
CA SER A 242 17.92 2.34 -2.67
C SER A 242 17.37 2.37 -1.25
N ILE A 243 16.22 1.72 -1.08
CA ILE A 243 15.54 1.57 0.20
C ILE A 243 15.31 0.08 0.45
N ASN A 244 15.68 -0.40 1.64
CA ASN A 244 15.32 -1.73 2.11
C ASN A 244 14.27 -1.61 3.20
N ILE A 245 13.18 -2.34 3.08
CA ILE A 245 12.08 -2.33 4.03
C ILE A 245 11.79 -3.76 4.49
N ALA A 246 11.77 -3.98 5.79
CA ALA A 246 11.31 -5.23 6.40
C ALA A 246 10.14 -4.92 7.33
N ARG A 247 9.06 -5.67 7.21
CA ARG A 247 7.83 -5.48 8.00
C ARG A 247 7.38 -6.82 8.59
N VAL A 248 6.97 -6.81 9.86
CA VAL A 248 6.41 -7.96 10.56
C VAL A 248 5.30 -7.49 11.50
N GLY A 249 4.23 -8.24 11.56
CA GLY A 249 3.13 -7.94 12.47
C GLY A 249 2.23 -9.12 12.69
N GLY A 250 1.28 -8.93 13.59
CA GLY A 250 0.26 -9.92 13.84
C GLY A 250 -0.79 -9.42 14.82
N ASN A 251 -1.90 -10.14 14.85
CA ASN A 251 -2.97 -9.88 15.81
C ASN A 251 -3.55 -11.18 16.39
N TYR A 252 -4.19 -11.02 17.51
CA TYR A 252 -4.86 -12.10 18.25
C TYR A 252 -6.27 -11.66 18.63
N GLN A 253 -7.26 -12.45 18.25
CA GLN A 253 -8.66 -12.21 18.56
C GLN A 253 -9.10 -12.91 19.85
N ILE A 254 -9.61 -12.15 20.81
CA ILE A 254 -10.12 -12.65 22.11
C ILE A 254 -11.57 -12.18 22.25
N GLY A 255 -12.53 -13.05 21.88
CA GLY A 255 -13.93 -12.68 21.91
C GLY A 255 -14.23 -11.46 21.02
N ALA A 256 -14.65 -10.36 21.63
CA ALA A 256 -14.93 -9.09 20.95
C ALA A 256 -13.69 -8.17 20.78
N PHE A 257 -12.52 -8.60 21.25
CA PHE A 257 -11.28 -7.81 21.19
C PHE A 257 -10.31 -8.39 20.18
N THR A 258 -9.65 -7.51 19.44
CA THR A 258 -8.47 -7.82 18.62
C THR A 258 -7.29 -7.00 19.18
N LEU A 259 -6.22 -7.66 19.55
CA LEU A 259 -4.98 -7.03 19.99
C LEU A 259 -3.90 -7.32 18.95
N GLY A 260 -3.20 -6.29 18.50
CA GLY A 260 -2.19 -6.44 17.48
C GLY A 260 -0.95 -5.59 17.72
N GLY A 261 0.10 -5.95 16.99
CA GLY A 261 1.36 -5.23 16.98
C GLY A 261 2.05 -5.37 15.64
N TYR A 262 2.87 -4.38 15.36
CA TYR A 262 3.58 -4.23 14.10
C TYR A 262 4.97 -3.66 14.36
N TYR A 263 5.95 -4.12 13.59
CA TYR A 263 7.28 -3.57 13.58
C TYR A 263 7.78 -3.44 12.15
N SER A 264 8.43 -2.31 11.85
CA SER A 264 9.15 -2.12 10.60
C SER A 264 10.56 -1.61 10.79
N PHE A 265 11.38 -1.93 9.79
CA PHE A 265 12.75 -1.46 9.64
C PHE A 265 12.91 -0.98 8.20
N SER A 266 13.34 0.28 8.03
CA SER A 266 13.61 0.88 6.72
C SER A 266 15.02 1.44 6.72
N ASP A 267 15.80 1.11 5.68
CA ASP A 267 17.19 1.53 5.50
C ASP A 267 17.35 2.22 4.15
N TYR A 268 17.60 3.53 4.19
CA TYR A 268 17.80 4.40 3.03
C TYR A 268 19.30 4.51 2.75
N LEU A 269 19.76 3.91 1.67
CA LEU A 269 21.16 3.77 1.31
C LEU A 269 21.61 4.85 0.34
N PRO A 270 22.64 5.62 0.64
CA PRO A 270 23.21 6.59 -0.29
C PRO A 270 24.15 5.96 -1.32
N ASP A 271 24.48 6.72 -2.34
CA ASP A 271 25.63 6.54 -3.24
C ASP A 271 26.39 7.86 -3.43
N ALA A 272 27.35 7.89 -4.36
CA ALA A 272 28.14 9.09 -4.65
C ALA A 272 27.32 10.28 -5.18
N SER A 273 26.10 10.05 -5.65
CA SER A 273 25.18 11.09 -6.16
C SER A 273 24.18 11.56 -5.10
N SER A 274 24.17 10.95 -3.92
CA SER A 274 23.26 11.32 -2.85
C SER A 274 23.69 12.62 -2.17
N THR A 275 22.70 13.37 -1.69
CA THR A 275 22.90 14.61 -0.92
C THR A 275 23.30 14.36 0.53
N PHE A 276 23.27 13.08 0.95
CA PHE A 276 23.61 12.64 2.31
C PHE A 276 24.65 11.51 2.25
N SER A 277 25.34 11.26 3.37
CA SER A 277 26.38 10.24 3.49
C SER A 277 26.06 9.31 4.66
N GLY A 278 26.24 8.01 4.44
CA GLY A 278 25.84 6.99 5.42
C GLY A 278 24.34 6.67 5.37
N SER A 279 23.98 5.46 5.76
CA SER A 279 22.57 5.03 5.80
C SER A 279 21.75 5.88 6.73
N GLU A 280 20.47 6.06 6.37
CA GLU A 280 19.44 6.52 7.28
C GLU A 280 18.50 5.39 7.60
N ILE A 281 18.33 5.09 8.88
CA ILE A 281 17.56 3.95 9.36
C ILE A 281 16.36 4.46 10.15
N TYR A 282 15.16 3.99 9.79
CA TYR A 282 13.93 4.15 10.55
C TYR A 282 13.52 2.82 11.16
N GLN A 283 13.18 2.84 12.44
CA GLN A 283 12.62 1.69 13.16
C GLN A 283 11.31 2.13 13.78
N ASN A 284 10.23 1.48 13.39
CA ASN A 284 8.89 1.75 13.89
C ASN A 284 8.33 0.55 14.63
N GLY A 285 7.62 0.80 15.74
CA GLY A 285 6.91 -0.23 16.46
C GLY A 285 5.58 0.29 16.95
N SER A 286 4.49 -0.43 16.64
CA SER A 286 3.15 -0.06 17.04
C SER A 286 2.42 -1.19 17.77
N LEU A 287 1.52 -0.79 18.66
CA LEU A 287 0.57 -1.67 19.34
C LEU A 287 -0.82 -1.08 19.21
N TYR A 288 -1.81 -1.92 18.98
CA TYR A 288 -3.20 -1.47 18.86
C TYR A 288 -4.18 -2.46 19.47
N GLY A 289 -5.35 -1.94 19.81
CA GLY A 289 -6.48 -2.71 20.27
C GLY A 289 -7.76 -2.27 19.59
N VAL A 290 -8.58 -3.24 19.21
CA VAL A 290 -9.89 -3.03 18.60
C VAL A 290 -10.93 -3.74 19.47
N TRP A 291 -11.99 -3.04 19.81
CA TRP A 291 -13.13 -3.57 20.56
C TRP A 291 -14.41 -3.48 19.74
N GLN A 292 -14.91 -4.63 19.29
CA GLN A 292 -16.24 -4.74 18.67
C GLN A 292 -17.31 -4.68 19.77
N MET A 293 -17.74 -3.47 20.12
CA MET A 293 -18.68 -3.22 21.22
C MET A 293 -20.07 -3.81 20.94
N THR A 294 -20.52 -3.63 19.69
CA THR A 294 -21.78 -4.22 19.14
C THR A 294 -21.50 -4.66 17.70
N PRO A 295 -22.42 -5.39 17.05
CA PRO A 295 -22.23 -5.74 15.63
C PRO A 295 -22.03 -4.53 14.68
N THR A 296 -22.40 -3.32 15.12
CA THR A 296 -22.35 -2.09 14.32
C THR A 296 -21.40 -1.03 14.87
N LEU A 297 -20.89 -1.19 16.10
CA LEU A 297 -20.04 -0.19 16.76
C LEU A 297 -18.69 -0.80 17.14
N GLN A 298 -17.62 -0.20 16.65
CA GLN A 298 -16.23 -0.55 16.92
C GLN A 298 -15.51 0.63 17.56
N ALA A 299 -14.69 0.37 18.55
CA ALA A 299 -13.78 1.35 19.15
C ALA A 299 -12.34 0.85 19.01
N GLU A 300 -11.41 1.77 18.79
CA GLU A 300 -10.04 1.47 18.43
C GLU A 300 -9.09 2.39 19.18
N ILE A 301 -7.93 1.86 19.54
CA ILE A 301 -6.84 2.61 20.18
C ILE A 301 -5.51 2.09 19.67
N GLY A 302 -4.55 2.98 19.45
CA GLY A 302 -3.21 2.61 19.06
C GLY A 302 -2.15 3.54 19.62
N TYR A 303 -0.94 3.00 19.78
CA TYR A 303 0.28 3.73 20.10
C TYR A 303 1.39 3.29 19.16
N ASP A 304 2.07 4.25 18.58
CA ASP A 304 3.17 4.08 17.63
C ASP A 304 4.40 4.84 18.10
N TYR A 305 5.56 4.19 18.02
CA TYR A 305 6.85 4.78 18.31
C TYR A 305 7.81 4.53 17.17
N MET A 306 8.29 5.62 16.57
CA MET A 306 9.33 5.56 15.55
C MET A 306 10.58 6.29 16.01
N LYS A 307 11.75 5.74 15.68
CA LYS A 307 13.05 6.41 15.82
C LYS A 307 13.82 6.35 14.51
N SER A 308 14.60 7.38 14.25
CA SER A 308 15.56 7.41 13.17
C SER A 308 16.99 7.38 13.70
N SER A 309 17.93 6.94 12.87
CA SER A 309 19.36 6.92 13.17
C SER A 309 20.21 6.89 11.90
N GLY A 310 21.37 7.51 11.95
CA GLY A 310 22.26 7.69 10.82
C GLY A 310 22.57 9.17 10.63
N ASN A 311 21.96 9.80 9.66
CA ASN A 311 22.07 11.24 9.43
C ASN A 311 21.09 12.05 10.29
N SER A 312 20.16 11.39 10.93
CA SER A 312 19.17 11.99 11.83
C SER A 312 19.15 11.29 13.19
N SER A 313 18.40 11.85 14.14
CA SER A 313 18.23 11.30 15.50
C SER A 313 16.84 11.60 16.02
N ALA A 314 15.84 11.55 15.13
CA ALA A 314 14.46 11.89 15.46
C ALA A 314 13.76 10.74 16.19
N HIS A 315 12.83 11.11 17.05
CA HIS A 315 11.92 10.21 17.74
C HIS A 315 10.49 10.73 17.59
N TYR A 316 9.58 9.87 17.22
CA TYR A 316 8.16 10.18 17.07
C TYR A 316 7.35 9.31 17.99
N ASN A 317 6.45 9.91 18.74
CA ASN A 317 5.49 9.23 19.62
C ASN A 317 4.10 9.62 19.16
N GLN A 318 3.31 8.67 18.70
CA GLN A 318 1.98 8.90 18.15
C GLN A 318 0.95 8.04 18.89
N GLY A 319 -0.15 8.65 19.27
CA GLY A 319 -1.31 7.95 19.81
C GLY A 319 -2.53 8.29 18.98
N ALA A 320 -3.39 7.31 18.75
CA ALA A 320 -4.66 7.49 18.06
C ALA A 320 -5.78 6.71 18.72
N VAL A 321 -7.00 7.23 18.61
CA VAL A 321 -8.23 6.56 18.99
C VAL A 321 -9.27 6.80 17.90
N ALA A 322 -10.12 5.80 17.62
CA ALA A 322 -11.21 5.96 16.69
C ALA A 322 -12.46 5.23 17.14
N ILE A 323 -13.59 5.64 16.60
CA ILE A 323 -14.88 4.99 16.71
C ILE A 323 -15.46 4.90 15.30
N ASP A 324 -15.90 3.71 14.90
CA ASP A 324 -16.55 3.44 13.63
C ASP A 324 -17.94 2.86 13.89
N TYR A 325 -18.98 3.49 13.32
CA TYR A 325 -20.34 3.06 13.40
C TYR A 325 -20.91 2.70 12.03
N SER A 326 -21.14 1.42 11.81
CA SER A 326 -21.69 0.87 10.58
C SER A 326 -23.21 1.17 10.48
N LEU A 327 -23.58 2.06 9.57
CA LEU A 327 -24.98 2.31 9.18
C LEU A 327 -25.53 1.15 8.33
N SER A 328 -24.65 0.50 7.57
CA SER A 328 -24.93 -0.68 6.77
C SER A 328 -23.63 -1.47 6.53
N LYS A 329 -23.70 -2.59 5.79
CA LYS A 329 -22.50 -3.34 5.36
C LYS A 329 -21.53 -2.52 4.47
N ARG A 330 -22.00 -1.41 3.90
CA ARG A 330 -21.24 -0.60 2.93
C ARG A 330 -21.03 0.85 3.38
N THR A 331 -21.72 1.29 4.41
CA THR A 331 -21.72 2.69 4.84
C THR A 331 -21.47 2.77 6.33
N ASP A 332 -20.49 3.54 6.71
CA ASP A 332 -20.12 3.82 8.09
C ASP A 332 -19.86 5.31 8.31
N VAL A 333 -20.06 5.75 9.53
CA VAL A 333 -19.64 7.06 10.04
C VAL A 333 -18.58 6.83 11.10
N TYR A 334 -17.54 7.63 11.08
CA TYR A 334 -16.39 7.45 11.94
C TYR A 334 -15.93 8.77 12.57
N MET A 335 -15.21 8.65 13.66
CA MET A 335 -14.45 9.72 14.27
C MET A 335 -13.08 9.18 14.65
N ALA A 336 -12.01 9.90 14.30
CA ALA A 336 -10.66 9.58 14.74
C ALA A 336 -9.99 10.81 15.34
N LEU A 337 -9.19 10.58 16.36
CA LEU A 337 -8.34 11.58 17.03
C LEU A 337 -6.92 11.04 17.07
N ALA A 338 -5.95 11.87 16.73
CA ALA A 338 -4.54 11.50 16.85
C ALA A 338 -3.73 12.66 17.42
N TYR A 339 -2.68 12.33 18.14
CA TYR A 339 -1.69 13.26 18.64
C TYR A 339 -0.30 12.68 18.46
N GLN A 340 0.61 13.51 17.96
CA GLN A 340 2.01 13.14 17.78
C GLN A 340 2.93 14.16 18.45
N ARG A 341 4.04 13.64 19.00
CA ARG A 341 5.16 14.43 19.49
C ARG A 341 6.45 13.93 18.87
N ALA A 342 7.18 14.83 18.21
CA ALA A 342 8.51 14.61 17.68
C ALA A 342 9.58 15.21 18.62
N SER A 343 10.79 14.67 18.58
CA SER A 343 11.96 15.19 19.28
C SER A 343 13.24 14.76 18.55
N GLY A 344 14.36 15.43 18.85
CA GLY A 344 15.63 15.17 18.18
C GLY A 344 15.77 15.96 16.88
N GLN A 345 16.55 15.44 15.92
CA GLN A 345 16.86 16.10 14.66
C GLN A 345 16.47 15.21 13.49
N GLN A 346 15.77 15.77 12.52
CA GLN A 346 15.49 15.11 11.23
C GLN A 346 16.63 15.32 10.23
N GLY A 347 16.48 14.82 9.01
CA GLY A 347 17.45 14.98 7.94
C GLY A 347 17.87 16.44 7.73
N GLY A 348 19.15 16.68 7.46
CA GLY A 348 19.71 18.03 7.34
C GLY A 348 19.96 18.73 8.66
N GLY A 349 19.76 18.09 9.81
CA GLY A 349 20.04 18.62 11.14
C GLY A 349 18.99 19.60 11.69
N ALA A 350 17.86 19.76 11.01
CA ALA A 350 16.71 20.53 11.51
C ALA A 350 16.04 19.84 12.71
N PRO A 351 15.45 20.58 13.65
CA PRO A 351 14.63 19.97 14.70
C PRO A 351 13.53 19.10 14.09
N ALA A 352 13.32 17.91 14.66
CA ALA A 352 12.27 17.01 14.19
C ALA A 352 10.89 17.65 14.42
N GLN A 353 10.07 17.66 13.37
CA GLN A 353 8.71 18.16 13.42
C GLN A 353 7.70 17.03 13.39
N ALA A 354 6.58 17.21 14.06
CA ALA A 354 5.51 16.23 14.10
C ALA A 354 4.75 16.20 12.77
N VAL A 355 4.52 14.98 12.27
CA VAL A 355 3.70 14.70 11.08
C VAL A 355 2.89 13.45 11.39
N ILE A 356 1.59 13.62 11.64
CA ILE A 356 0.72 12.50 12.04
C ILE A 356 0.50 11.56 10.86
N GLY A 357 0.90 10.30 11.06
CA GLY A 357 0.66 9.23 10.10
C GLY A 357 1.20 9.55 8.71
N SER A 358 0.39 9.29 7.71
CA SER A 358 0.67 9.54 6.29
C SER A 358 -0.14 10.70 5.70
N TRP A 359 -0.56 11.65 6.53
CA TRP A 359 -1.33 12.82 6.09
C TRP A 359 -0.48 13.90 5.43
N ASP A 360 0.83 13.82 5.57
CA ASP A 360 1.82 14.74 4.99
C ASP A 360 1.52 16.23 5.28
N ILE A 361 0.96 16.50 6.47
CA ILE A 361 0.69 17.86 6.96
C ILE A 361 1.82 18.22 7.92
N ASP A 362 2.71 19.08 7.48
CA ASP A 362 3.87 19.52 8.27
C ASP A 362 3.46 20.49 9.39
N SER A 363 3.93 20.21 10.60
CA SER A 363 3.58 21.03 11.76
C SER A 363 4.47 22.25 11.98
N ASP A 364 5.67 22.28 11.41
CA ASP A 364 6.76 23.21 11.76
C ASP A 364 7.09 23.24 13.26
N SER A 365 6.69 22.22 14.00
CA SER A 365 6.94 22.13 15.44
C SER A 365 7.01 20.68 15.94
N SER A 366 7.36 20.53 17.21
CA SER A 366 7.52 19.20 17.83
C SER A 366 6.19 18.52 18.21
N SER A 367 5.03 19.10 17.92
CA SER A 367 3.74 18.47 18.28
C SER A 367 2.64 18.83 17.30
N GLN A 368 1.78 17.86 17.03
CA GLN A 368 0.61 18.03 16.17
C GLN A 368 -0.58 17.26 16.76
N GLY A 369 -1.78 17.79 16.58
CA GLY A 369 -3.04 17.14 16.93
C GLY A 369 -3.98 17.13 15.74
N LEU A 370 -4.70 16.02 15.56
CA LEU A 370 -5.63 15.80 14.46
C LEU A 370 -6.95 15.26 14.99
N ALA A 371 -8.05 15.76 14.43
CA ALA A 371 -9.39 15.23 14.63
C ALA A 371 -10.12 15.16 13.29
N VAL A 372 -10.77 14.05 13.01
CA VAL A 372 -11.59 13.89 11.81
C VAL A 372 -12.91 13.21 12.16
N VAL A 373 -14.01 13.71 11.57
CA VAL A 373 -15.32 13.06 11.59
C VAL A 373 -15.78 12.91 10.15
N GLY A 374 -16.11 11.69 9.75
CA GLY A 374 -16.38 11.43 8.34
C GLY A 374 -17.43 10.36 8.10
N LEU A 375 -17.72 10.20 6.82
CA LEU A 375 -18.63 9.22 6.24
C LEU A 375 -17.88 8.47 5.14
N ARG A 376 -17.95 7.13 5.18
CA ARG A 376 -17.38 6.28 4.16
C ARG A 376 -18.50 5.40 3.55
N HIS A 377 -18.52 5.34 2.22
CA HIS A 377 -19.41 4.47 1.47
C HIS A 377 -18.63 3.61 0.48
N ARG A 378 -18.86 2.30 0.52
CA ARG A 378 -18.30 1.31 -0.41
C ARG A 378 -19.39 0.84 -1.38
N PHE A 379 -19.13 0.85 -2.67
CA PHE A 379 -20.12 0.47 -3.70
C PHE A 379 -19.59 -0.60 -4.67
#